data_2943d13683808b235785222494d4bf5d
#
_entry.id   2943d13683808b235785222494d4bf5d
#
_cell.length_a   1.000
_cell.length_b   1.000
_cell.length_c   1.000
_cell.angle_alpha   90.00
_cell.angle_beta   90.00
_cell.angle_gamma   90.00
#
_symmetry.space_group_name_H-M   'P 1'
#
loop_
_entity.id
_entity.type
_entity.pdbx_description
1 polymer ?
#
loop_
_entity_poly.entity_id
_entity_poly.type
_entity_poly.pdbx_seq_one_letter_code
_entity_poly.pdbx_strand_id
1 'polypeptide(L)'
;MDLTQTIAPKSDQLNAGDLIAGPRTFTIEKVSSGSPEQPVNVHLVELPGRPYRPSKTMRRVMVAVWGKEADAYAGRRLTLFRDPSVRFGKDEVGGIKISHMSHMAKPWKGALTATRGKT
;
A
#
# COMPACT_ATOMS: atom_id res chain seq x y z
N MET A 1 20.06 23.02 -14.42
CA MET A 1 18.97 22.31 -13.76
C MET A 1 18.65 21.06 -14.55
N ASP A 2 18.49 19.96 -13.86
CA ASP A 2 18.16 18.69 -14.50
C ASP A 2 16.64 18.55 -14.58
N LEU A 3 16.09 18.54 -15.79
CA LEU A 3 14.66 18.47 -15.97
C LEU A 3 14.04 17.15 -15.54
N THR A 4 14.84 16.09 -15.46
CA THR A 4 14.30 14.80 -15.02
C THR A 4 13.78 14.86 -13.59
N GLN A 5 14.32 15.77 -12.78
CA GLN A 5 13.85 15.97 -11.41
C GLN A 5 12.41 16.49 -11.37
N THR A 6 12.01 17.20 -12.42
CA THR A 6 10.68 17.82 -12.44
C THR A 6 9.59 16.89 -12.93
N ILE A 7 9.96 15.79 -13.56
CA ILE A 7 8.97 14.84 -14.10
C ILE A 7 8.98 13.51 -13.36
N ALA A 8 9.88 13.35 -12.39
CA ALA A 8 9.93 12.14 -11.59
C ALA A 8 8.68 12.04 -10.71
N PRO A 9 8.16 10.84 -10.48
CA PRO A 9 7.09 10.66 -9.50
C PRO A 9 7.57 11.11 -8.13
N LYS A 10 6.64 11.43 -7.26
CA LYS A 10 7.01 11.76 -5.88
C LYS A 10 7.84 10.64 -5.29
N SER A 11 8.97 11.00 -4.69
CA SER A 11 9.86 10.03 -4.10
C SER A 11 9.67 9.88 -2.60
N ASP A 12 8.73 10.60 -2.00
CA ASP A 12 8.47 10.53 -0.57
C ASP A 12 7.46 9.44 -0.20
N GLN A 13 7.07 8.63 -1.14
CA GLN A 13 6.16 7.50 -0.89
C GLN A 13 6.32 6.44 -1.97
N LEU A 14 5.85 5.23 -1.66
CA LEU A 14 5.77 4.17 -2.64
C LEU A 14 4.69 4.52 -3.66
N ASN A 15 5.05 4.44 -4.92
CA ASN A 15 4.15 4.74 -6.03
C ASN A 15 3.79 3.48 -6.80
N ALA A 16 2.64 3.50 -7.46
CA ALA A 16 2.22 2.36 -8.27
C ALA A 16 3.26 2.01 -9.34
N GLY A 17 3.95 3.02 -9.87
CA GLY A 17 5.01 2.79 -10.86
C GLY A 17 6.14 1.93 -10.33
N ASP A 18 6.38 1.94 -9.04
CA ASP A 18 7.44 1.12 -8.44
C ASP A 18 7.11 -0.37 -8.51
N LEU A 19 5.87 -0.71 -8.83
CA LEU A 19 5.39 -2.10 -8.87
C LEU A 19 5.06 -2.55 -10.29
N ILE A 20 5.48 -1.80 -11.29
CA ILE A 20 5.18 -2.16 -12.69
C ILE A 20 5.78 -3.52 -13.04
N ALA A 21 6.94 -3.86 -12.50
CA ALA A 21 7.58 -5.13 -12.80
C ALA A 21 6.89 -6.34 -12.17
N GLY A 22 5.97 -6.11 -11.25
CA GLY A 22 5.22 -7.17 -10.61
C GLY A 22 5.04 -6.93 -9.12
N PRO A 23 4.30 -7.81 -8.44
CA PRO A 23 4.08 -7.69 -7.00
C PRO A 23 5.38 -7.77 -6.22
N ARG A 24 5.43 -7.08 -5.08
CA ARG A 24 6.58 -7.12 -4.19
C ARG A 24 6.12 -7.30 -2.76
N THR A 25 6.87 -8.08 -1.99
CA THR A 25 6.60 -8.31 -0.58
C THR A 25 7.51 -7.42 0.25
N PHE A 26 6.90 -6.74 1.21
CA PHE A 26 7.62 -5.83 2.10
C PHE A 26 7.40 -6.21 3.56
N THR A 27 8.37 -5.88 4.37
CA THR A 27 8.29 -6.00 5.82
C THR A 27 7.99 -4.63 6.41
N ILE A 28 7.03 -4.56 7.31
CA ILE A 28 6.64 -3.29 7.93
C ILE A 28 7.62 -2.98 9.05
N GLU A 29 8.22 -1.80 8.99
CA GLU A 29 9.06 -1.30 10.05
C GLU A 29 8.23 -0.71 11.17
N LYS A 30 7.32 0.18 10.82
CA LYS A 30 6.43 0.86 11.76
C LYS A 30 5.31 1.54 10.98
N VAL A 31 4.30 2.00 11.71
CA VAL A 31 3.20 2.79 11.13
C VAL A 31 3.18 4.13 11.87
N SER A 32 3.02 5.20 11.12
CA SER A 32 2.93 6.54 11.71
C SER A 32 1.80 7.33 11.08
N SER A 33 1.44 8.44 11.73
CA SER A 33 0.40 9.33 11.22
C SER A 33 0.90 10.13 10.04
N GLY A 34 0.01 10.38 9.08
CA GLY A 34 0.30 11.18 7.92
C GLY A 34 -0.55 12.45 7.88
N SER A 35 -0.89 12.88 6.67
CA SER A 35 -1.71 14.06 6.44
C SER A 35 -3.20 13.70 6.48
N PRO A 36 -4.10 14.71 6.52
CA PRO A 36 -5.53 14.41 6.44
C PRO A 36 -5.94 13.64 5.21
N GLU A 37 -5.30 13.88 4.08
CA GLU A 37 -5.61 13.18 2.84
C GLU A 37 -5.05 11.77 2.80
N GLN A 38 -3.90 11.59 3.44
CA GLN A 38 -3.23 10.29 3.51
C GLN A 38 -2.79 10.07 4.95
N PRO A 39 -3.74 9.63 5.81
CA PRO A 39 -3.53 9.68 7.25
C PRO A 39 -2.60 8.61 7.82
N VAL A 40 -2.16 7.64 7.00
CA VAL A 40 -1.34 6.54 7.49
C VAL A 40 -0.11 6.38 6.61
N ASN A 41 1.05 6.30 7.26
CA ASN A 41 2.32 5.96 6.62
C ASN A 41 2.76 4.60 7.13
N VAL A 42 2.83 3.62 6.22
CA VAL A 42 3.36 2.30 6.54
C VAL A 42 4.81 2.28 6.07
N HIS A 43 5.73 2.36 7.02
CA HIS A 43 7.16 2.40 6.71
C HIS A 43 7.65 1.00 6.41
N LEU A 44 8.40 0.87 5.31
CA LEU A 44 8.82 -0.42 4.79
C LEU A 44 10.32 -0.58 4.99
N VAL A 45 10.71 -1.73 5.54
CA VAL A 45 12.13 -2.02 5.78
C VAL A 45 12.92 -1.94 4.47
N GLU A 46 12.34 -2.47 3.39
CA GLU A 46 13.01 -2.58 2.10
C GLU A 46 13.08 -1.27 1.32
N LEU A 47 12.29 -0.28 1.74
CA LEU A 47 12.26 1.03 1.07
C LEU A 47 12.29 2.15 2.11
N PRO A 48 13.43 2.38 2.76
CA PRO A 48 13.52 3.46 3.73
C PRO A 48 13.22 4.82 3.08
N GLY A 49 12.43 5.63 3.77
CA GLY A 49 12.08 6.95 3.27
C GLY A 49 10.96 6.99 2.25
N ARG A 50 10.42 5.84 1.87
CA ARG A 50 9.31 5.78 0.91
C ARG A 50 8.18 4.93 1.47
N PRO A 51 7.41 5.43 2.43
CA PRO A 51 6.34 4.64 3.03
C PRO A 51 5.21 4.36 2.05
N TYR A 52 4.51 3.26 2.30
CA TYR A 52 3.27 2.96 1.63
C TYR A 52 2.16 3.75 2.30
N ARG A 53 1.39 4.49 1.51
CA ARG A 53 0.24 5.25 2.00
C ARG A 53 -1.02 4.60 1.48
N PRO A 54 -1.62 3.70 2.26
CA PRO A 54 -2.77 2.93 1.77
C PRO A 54 -4.01 3.79 1.59
N SER A 55 -4.81 3.43 0.59
CA SER A 55 -6.11 4.04 0.39
C SER A 55 -7.05 3.66 1.52
N LYS A 56 -8.18 4.35 1.60
CA LYS A 56 -9.18 4.03 2.63
C LYS A 56 -9.61 2.56 2.56
N THR A 57 -9.79 2.04 1.35
CA THR A 57 -10.16 0.64 1.18
C THR A 57 -9.09 -0.29 1.71
N MET A 58 -7.82 0.01 1.42
CA MET A 58 -6.73 -0.83 1.91
C MET A 58 -6.56 -0.71 3.41
N ARG A 59 -6.81 0.47 3.99
CA ARG A 59 -6.79 0.62 5.44
C ARG A 59 -7.86 -0.24 6.10
N ARG A 60 -9.03 -0.33 5.47
CA ARG A 60 -10.09 -1.22 5.97
C ARG A 60 -9.67 -2.67 5.93
N VAL A 61 -8.97 -3.08 4.87
CA VAL A 61 -8.45 -4.44 4.77
C VAL A 61 -7.48 -4.71 5.92
N MET A 62 -6.56 -3.78 6.17
CA MET A 62 -5.58 -3.96 7.22
C MET A 62 -6.23 -4.09 8.59
N VAL A 63 -7.21 -3.27 8.89
CA VAL A 63 -7.93 -3.35 10.16
C VAL A 63 -8.70 -4.66 10.28
N ALA A 64 -9.34 -5.08 9.19
CA ALA A 64 -10.13 -6.32 9.21
C ALA A 64 -9.26 -7.54 9.44
N VAL A 65 -8.05 -7.55 8.90
CA VAL A 65 -7.15 -8.70 8.98
C VAL A 65 -6.28 -8.65 10.24
N TRP A 66 -5.74 -7.48 10.57
CA TRP A 66 -4.75 -7.33 11.63
C TRP A 66 -5.26 -6.60 12.88
N GLY A 67 -6.44 -6.02 12.82
CA GLY A 67 -6.98 -5.27 13.94
C GLY A 67 -6.60 -3.79 13.88
N LYS A 68 -7.16 -3.02 14.80
CA LYS A 68 -7.05 -1.56 14.77
C LYS A 68 -5.75 -1.01 15.36
N GLU A 69 -4.97 -1.83 16.04
CA GLU A 69 -3.77 -1.36 16.74
C GLU A 69 -2.58 -1.39 15.79
N ALA A 70 -2.27 -0.23 15.23
CA ALA A 70 -1.20 -0.13 14.25
C ALA A 70 0.16 -0.51 14.79
N ASP A 71 0.39 -0.33 16.09
CA ASP A 71 1.67 -0.71 16.68
C ASP A 71 1.96 -2.20 16.55
N ALA A 72 0.93 -3.02 16.41
CA ALA A 72 1.11 -4.46 16.25
C ALA A 72 1.57 -4.85 14.84
N TYR A 73 1.53 -3.91 13.91
CA TYR A 73 1.86 -4.20 12.51
C TYR A 73 3.36 -4.34 12.27
N ALA A 74 4.19 -3.79 13.15
CA ALA A 74 5.65 -3.85 12.96
C ALA A 74 6.13 -5.30 12.88
N GLY A 75 6.98 -5.58 11.91
CA GLY A 75 7.50 -6.92 11.69
C GLY A 75 6.62 -7.80 10.82
N ARG A 76 5.39 -7.40 10.55
CA ARG A 76 4.51 -8.16 9.67
C ARG A 76 4.84 -7.85 8.22
N ARG A 77 4.41 -8.73 7.32
CA ARG A 77 4.71 -8.58 5.90
C ARG A 77 3.44 -8.52 5.09
N LEU A 78 3.53 -7.79 3.98
CA LEU A 78 2.43 -7.73 3.03
C LEU A 78 3.00 -7.71 1.61
N THR A 79 2.22 -8.20 0.67
CA THR A 79 2.58 -8.16 -0.75
C THR A 79 1.68 -7.14 -1.41
N LEU A 80 2.31 -6.20 -2.10
CA LEU A 80 1.63 -5.12 -2.79
C LEU A 80 1.75 -5.31 -4.29
N PHE A 81 0.72 -4.92 -5.02
CA PHE A 81 0.74 -4.99 -6.48
C PHE A 81 0.10 -3.75 -7.07
N ARG A 82 0.42 -3.48 -8.32
CA ARG A 82 -0.17 -2.37 -9.05
C ARG A 82 -1.45 -2.82 -9.73
N ASP A 83 -2.54 -2.13 -9.44
CA ASP A 83 -3.80 -2.35 -10.14
C ASP A 83 -3.94 -1.25 -11.18
N PRO A 84 -3.80 -1.58 -12.47
CA PRO A 84 -3.81 -0.56 -13.51
C PRO A 84 -5.17 0.10 -13.72
N SER A 85 -6.23 -0.47 -13.17
CA SER A 85 -7.56 0.10 -13.36
C SER A 85 -7.88 1.25 -12.42
N VAL A 86 -7.02 1.50 -11.42
CA VAL A 86 -7.25 2.62 -10.50
C VAL A 86 -6.98 3.93 -11.22
N ARG A 87 -7.89 4.89 -11.01
CA ARG A 87 -7.83 6.17 -11.71
C ARG A 87 -7.70 7.33 -10.74
N PHE A 88 -7.04 8.38 -11.23
CA PHE A 88 -7.11 9.69 -10.61
C PHE A 88 -7.69 10.64 -11.66
N GLY A 89 -8.91 11.13 -11.39
CA GLY A 89 -9.60 11.92 -12.38
C GLY A 89 -9.86 11.11 -13.64
N LYS A 90 -9.34 11.57 -14.77
CA LYS A 90 -9.53 10.89 -16.05
C LYS A 90 -8.41 9.92 -16.40
N ASP A 91 -7.33 9.94 -15.64
CA ASP A 91 -6.15 9.15 -15.97
C ASP A 91 -6.12 7.83 -15.24
N GLU A 92 -5.85 6.76 -15.95
CA GLU A 92 -5.62 5.44 -15.36
C GLU A 92 -4.15 5.32 -15.01
N VAL A 93 -3.78 5.81 -13.84
CA VAL A 93 -2.38 5.81 -13.42
C VAL A 93 -2.00 4.58 -12.61
N GLY A 94 -3.00 3.78 -12.24
CA GLY A 94 -2.76 2.64 -11.39
C GLY A 94 -2.78 2.98 -9.92
N GLY A 95 -3.04 2.00 -9.11
CA GLY A 95 -3.03 2.14 -7.66
C GLY A 95 -2.38 0.94 -7.01
N ILE A 96 -2.08 1.06 -5.75
CA ILE A 96 -1.40 0.00 -4.99
C ILE A 96 -2.44 -0.72 -4.15
N LYS A 97 -2.49 -2.04 -4.28
CA LYS A 97 -3.39 -2.88 -3.51
C LYS A 97 -2.64 -4.01 -2.86
N ILE A 98 -3.22 -4.55 -1.80
CA ILE A 98 -2.64 -5.66 -1.05
C ILE A 98 -3.17 -6.97 -1.62
N SER A 99 -2.26 -7.89 -1.97
CA SER A 99 -2.65 -9.21 -2.43
C SER A 99 -2.48 -10.28 -1.36
N HIS A 100 -1.52 -10.11 -0.48
CA HIS A 100 -1.22 -11.08 0.57
C HIS A 100 -0.79 -10.37 1.83
N MET A 101 -1.09 -10.99 2.98
CA MET A 101 -0.71 -10.45 4.28
C MET A 101 -0.27 -11.61 5.16
N SER A 102 0.79 -11.39 5.95
CA SER A 102 1.25 -12.38 6.91
C SER A 102 0.39 -12.32 8.19
N HIS A 103 0.63 -13.22 9.11
CA HIS A 103 0.00 -13.22 10.45
C HIS A 103 -1.53 -13.22 10.39
N MET A 104 -2.07 -13.97 9.44
CA MET A 104 -3.51 -14.18 9.37
C MET A 104 -3.84 -15.47 10.10
N ALA A 105 -4.82 -15.41 10.99
CA ALA A 105 -5.25 -16.61 11.73
C ALA A 105 -5.83 -17.64 10.78
N LYS A 106 -6.44 -17.19 9.71
CA LYS A 106 -6.99 -18.05 8.67
C LYS A 106 -7.06 -17.26 7.38
N PRO A 107 -7.19 -17.93 6.23
CA PRO A 107 -7.31 -17.18 4.99
C PRO A 107 -8.47 -16.19 5.02
N TRP A 108 -8.20 -14.99 4.59
CA TRP A 108 -9.23 -13.96 4.51
C TRP A 108 -9.54 -13.72 3.04
N LYS A 109 -10.56 -14.41 2.54
CA LYS A 109 -10.89 -14.32 1.12
C LYS A 109 -11.62 -13.03 0.76
N GLY A 110 -12.51 -12.60 1.64
CA GLY A 110 -13.30 -11.41 1.36
C GLY A 110 -12.44 -10.16 1.21
N ALA A 111 -11.47 -9.95 2.11
CA ALA A 111 -10.66 -8.75 2.09
C ALA A 111 -9.83 -8.66 0.82
N LEU A 112 -9.15 -9.74 0.46
CA LEU A 112 -8.21 -9.70 -0.64
C LEU A 112 -8.87 -9.68 -2.00
N THR A 113 -10.04 -10.29 -2.13
CA THR A 113 -10.77 -10.30 -3.38
C THR A 113 -11.80 -9.19 -3.47
N ALA A 114 -12.13 -8.56 -2.37
CA ALA A 114 -13.14 -7.51 -2.35
C ALA A 114 -12.70 -6.27 -3.13
N THR A 115 -11.44 -6.19 -3.49
CA THR A 115 -10.96 -5.10 -4.32
C THR A 115 -11.67 -5.07 -5.67
N ARG A 116 -12.34 -6.13 -6.04
CA ARG A 116 -13.12 -6.19 -7.26
C ARG A 116 -14.61 -6.11 -7.01
N GLY A 117 -14.99 -5.81 -5.80
CA GLY A 117 -16.40 -5.71 -5.48
C GLY A 117 -17.16 -7.01 -5.51
N LYS A 118 -16.42 -8.12 -5.34
CA LYS A 118 -17.07 -9.40 -5.32
C LYS A 118 -16.34 -10.34 -4.39
N THR A 119 -16.99 -11.25 -3.90
CA THR A 119 -16.44 -12.17 -2.92
C THR A 119 -16.49 -13.61 -3.41
#